data_88ef9264984091daf199375c5664e0c0
#
_entry.id   88ef9264984091daf199375c5664e0c0
#
_cell.length_a   1.000
_cell.length_b   1.000
_cell.length_c   1.000
_cell.angle_alpha   90.00
_cell.angle_beta   90.00
_cell.angle_gamma   90.00
#
_symmetry.space_group_name_H-M   'P 1'
#
loop_
_entity.id
_entity.type
_entity.pdbx_description
1 polymer ?
#
loop_
_entity_poly.entity_id
_entity_poly.type
_entity_poly.pdbx_seq_one_letter_code
_entity_poly.pdbx_strand_id
1 'polypeptide(L)'
;MELIKKIHASLPQIQCGRCDTPGCYQYAEQIAEGVPHDRCVPGGSDTLNQLNKILDKSLNNVDENYGPTIKNKLAVIREEDCIGCKKCIGACPVDAIVGATNLMHSVITDICTGCKLCIEPCPVDCIDLVDIPDEDIKKIRDKSQFYFDLNKSIKPNKKRAKLKNNTNINKDISSEINLKITNRGIDKNTAIEDMQDHILSSDLKKLHNFKAEQIDGFLKEKNET
;
A
#
# COMPACT_ATOMS: atom_id res chain seq x y z
N MET A 1 25.69 1.12 -9.97
CA MET A 1 24.84 0.58 -8.86
C MET A 1 25.05 1.29 -7.52
N GLU A 2 26.27 1.63 -7.12
CA GLU A 2 26.53 2.29 -5.82
C GLU A 2 25.95 3.72 -5.76
N LEU A 3 26.09 4.51 -6.84
CA LEU A 3 25.51 5.86 -6.92
C LEU A 3 24.00 5.84 -6.75
N ILE A 4 23.28 4.93 -7.45
CA ILE A 4 21.82 4.81 -7.34
C ILE A 4 21.40 4.52 -5.90
N LYS A 5 22.11 3.65 -5.19
CA LYS A 5 21.83 3.35 -3.79
C LYS A 5 22.01 4.57 -2.88
N LYS A 6 23.06 5.37 -3.10
CA LYS A 6 23.32 6.61 -2.33
C LYS A 6 22.21 7.64 -2.59
N ILE A 7 21.84 7.86 -3.85
CA ILE A 7 20.73 8.73 -4.23
C ILE A 7 19.43 8.24 -3.59
N HIS A 8 19.11 6.93 -3.73
CA HIS A 8 17.89 6.35 -3.19
C HIS A 8 17.79 6.50 -1.66
N ALA A 9 18.88 6.29 -0.93
CA ALA A 9 18.93 6.43 0.53
C ALA A 9 18.69 7.87 1.02
N SER A 10 18.98 8.89 0.19
CA SER A 10 18.72 10.30 0.52
C SER A 10 17.31 10.77 0.18
N LEU A 11 16.52 9.97 -0.57
CA LEU A 11 15.13 10.28 -0.86
C LEU A 11 14.21 9.96 0.34
N PRO A 12 13.07 10.68 0.50
CA PRO A 12 12.22 10.59 1.69
C PRO A 12 11.40 9.29 1.80
N GLN A 13 11.52 8.37 0.86
CA GLN A 13 10.87 7.05 0.84
C GLN A 13 9.33 7.08 0.98
N ILE A 14 8.68 8.11 0.44
CA ILE A 14 7.22 8.29 0.48
C ILE A 14 6.49 7.46 -0.57
N GLN A 15 7.16 7.10 -1.68
CA GLN A 15 6.62 6.34 -2.81
C GLN A 15 5.40 7.04 -3.47
N CYS A 16 5.37 8.38 -3.48
CA CYS A 16 4.21 9.18 -3.91
C CYS A 16 4.08 9.35 -5.43
N GLY A 17 5.11 9.05 -6.21
CA GLY A 17 5.08 9.17 -7.67
C GLY A 17 5.04 10.59 -8.23
N ARG A 18 5.13 11.64 -7.41
CA ARG A 18 5.00 13.04 -7.85
C ARG A 18 6.11 13.53 -8.78
N CYS A 19 7.29 12.94 -8.70
CA CYS A 19 8.45 13.25 -9.56
C CYS A 19 8.36 12.62 -10.97
N ASP A 20 7.16 12.25 -11.41
CA ASP A 20 6.87 11.53 -12.67
C ASP A 20 7.49 10.13 -12.74
N THR A 21 7.86 9.57 -11.58
CA THR A 21 8.35 8.20 -11.49
C THR A 21 7.44 7.37 -10.57
N PRO A 22 7.32 6.05 -10.80
CA PRO A 22 6.44 5.21 -10.00
C PRO A 22 6.81 5.15 -8.51
N GLY A 23 8.08 5.35 -8.16
CA GLY A 23 8.59 5.26 -6.79
C GLY A 23 9.98 5.85 -6.63
N CYS A 24 10.47 5.90 -5.39
CA CYS A 24 11.73 6.55 -5.07
C CYS A 24 12.96 5.88 -5.71
N TYR A 25 12.94 4.55 -5.84
CA TYR A 25 14.06 3.83 -6.47
C TYR A 25 14.18 4.18 -7.97
N GLN A 26 13.07 4.21 -8.70
CA GLN A 26 13.05 4.57 -10.12
C GLN A 26 13.47 6.03 -10.35
N TYR A 27 13.14 6.93 -9.41
CA TYR A 27 13.63 8.29 -9.48
C TYR A 27 15.15 8.36 -9.26
N ALA A 28 15.68 7.56 -8.33
CA ALA A 28 17.13 7.48 -8.12
C ALA A 28 17.87 6.94 -9.36
N GLU A 29 17.29 6.00 -10.10
CA GLU A 29 17.82 5.53 -11.38
C GLU A 29 17.85 6.67 -12.43
N GLN A 30 16.74 7.38 -12.59
CA GLN A 30 16.64 8.48 -13.53
C GLN A 30 17.60 9.63 -13.19
N ILE A 31 17.80 9.95 -11.91
CA ILE A 31 18.79 10.95 -11.49
C ILE A 31 20.21 10.50 -11.89
N ALA A 32 20.53 9.23 -11.71
CA ALA A 32 21.83 8.69 -12.11
C ALA A 32 22.04 8.71 -13.64
N GLU A 33 20.96 8.67 -14.42
CA GLU A 33 20.93 8.83 -15.88
C GLU A 33 20.98 10.30 -16.34
N GLY A 34 20.88 11.25 -15.41
CA GLY A 34 21.02 12.70 -15.71
C GLY A 34 19.72 13.50 -15.64
N VAL A 35 18.61 12.90 -15.22
CA VAL A 35 17.37 13.66 -14.97
C VAL A 35 17.57 14.63 -13.80
N PRO A 36 16.97 15.84 -13.84
CA PRO A 36 17.07 16.82 -12.76
C PRO A 36 16.66 16.22 -11.40
N HIS A 37 17.44 16.53 -10.36
CA HIS A 37 17.25 15.97 -9.01
C HIS A 37 16.45 16.88 -8.05
N ASP A 38 15.83 17.93 -8.57
CA ASP A 38 14.99 18.92 -7.88
C ASP A 38 13.50 18.56 -7.83
N ARG A 39 13.06 17.46 -8.46
CA ARG A 39 11.64 17.09 -8.57
C ARG A 39 11.04 16.49 -7.30
N CYS A 40 11.86 16.20 -6.27
CA CYS A 40 11.36 15.61 -5.03
C CYS A 40 10.84 16.67 -4.06
N VAL A 41 9.70 17.29 -4.36
CA VAL A 41 9.08 18.31 -3.49
C VAL A 41 8.76 17.79 -2.09
N PRO A 42 8.26 16.55 -1.89
CA PRO A 42 8.05 16.01 -0.54
C PRO A 42 9.31 15.90 0.31
N GLY A 43 10.47 15.76 -0.31
CA GLY A 43 11.77 15.72 0.38
C GLY A 43 12.31 17.11 0.72
N GLY A 44 11.78 18.15 0.05
CA GLY A 44 12.12 19.53 0.28
C GLY A 44 13.61 19.88 0.07
N SER A 45 14.02 21.00 0.65
CA SER A 45 15.40 21.51 0.58
C SER A 45 16.43 20.54 1.17
N ASP A 46 16.08 19.80 2.22
CA ASP A 46 16.99 18.87 2.88
C ASP A 46 17.42 17.74 1.94
N THR A 47 16.45 17.15 1.23
CA THR A 47 16.73 16.12 0.23
C THR A 47 17.52 16.70 -0.95
N LEU A 48 17.14 17.89 -1.43
CA LEU A 48 17.85 18.56 -2.51
C LEU A 48 19.33 18.83 -2.15
N ASN A 49 19.58 19.32 -0.93
CA ASN A 49 20.93 19.58 -0.45
C ASN A 49 21.78 18.30 -0.32
N GLN A 50 21.16 17.17 0.10
CA GLN A 50 21.85 15.89 0.14
C GLN A 50 22.18 15.40 -1.28
N LEU A 51 21.24 15.52 -2.22
CA LEU A 51 21.47 15.15 -3.62
C LEU A 51 22.51 16.01 -4.28
N ASN A 52 22.53 17.32 -4.02
CA ASN A 52 23.58 18.24 -4.48
C ASN A 52 24.99 17.75 -4.07
N LYS A 53 25.15 17.36 -2.80
CA LYS A 53 26.42 16.82 -2.30
C LYS A 53 26.82 15.49 -2.96
N ILE A 54 25.86 14.60 -3.20
CA ILE A 54 26.11 13.28 -3.81
C ILE A 54 26.52 13.41 -5.28
N LEU A 55 25.91 14.39 -5.99
CA LEU A 55 26.08 14.58 -7.42
C LEU A 55 27.12 15.60 -7.80
N ASP A 56 27.71 16.28 -6.80
CA ASP A 56 28.58 17.45 -7.01
C ASP A 56 27.92 18.52 -7.91
N LYS A 57 26.66 18.85 -7.57
CA LYS A 57 25.83 19.83 -8.28
C LYS A 57 25.28 20.87 -7.29
N SER A 58 24.77 21.99 -7.82
CA SER A 58 24.21 23.07 -7.00
C SER A 58 22.89 23.56 -7.59
N LEU A 59 21.78 22.86 -7.29
CA LEU A 59 20.43 23.39 -7.51
C LEU A 59 19.96 24.09 -6.23
N ASN A 60 19.33 25.26 -6.37
CA ASN A 60 18.96 26.09 -5.21
C ASN A 60 17.57 25.77 -4.66
N ASN A 61 16.63 25.38 -5.53
CA ASN A 61 15.24 25.18 -5.18
C ASN A 61 14.72 23.87 -5.74
N VAL A 62 13.73 23.29 -5.05
CA VAL A 62 12.93 22.20 -5.61
C VAL A 62 11.99 22.75 -6.68
N ASP A 63 11.68 21.94 -7.68
CA ASP A 63 10.73 22.31 -8.73
C ASP A 63 9.30 22.19 -8.23
N GLU A 64 8.66 23.32 -7.91
CA GLU A 64 7.29 23.38 -7.36
C GLU A 64 6.21 22.90 -8.34
N ASN A 65 6.51 22.73 -9.64
CA ASN A 65 5.59 22.12 -10.61
C ASN A 65 5.21 20.68 -10.23
N TYR A 66 6.04 19.99 -9.44
CA TYR A 66 5.77 18.63 -8.94
C TYR A 66 4.90 18.60 -7.67
N GLY A 67 4.29 19.71 -7.30
CA GLY A 67 3.27 19.84 -6.27
C GLY A 67 3.78 20.42 -4.95
N PRO A 68 2.91 20.52 -3.95
CA PRO A 68 3.27 21.12 -2.66
C PRO A 68 4.10 20.18 -1.79
N THR A 69 4.87 20.78 -0.87
CA THR A 69 5.58 20.06 0.19
C THR A 69 4.62 19.23 1.04
N ILE A 70 5.01 18.03 1.39
CA ILE A 70 4.21 17.13 2.24
C ILE A 70 4.79 17.19 3.66
N LYS A 71 3.98 17.65 4.62
CA LYS A 71 4.29 17.50 6.05
C LYS A 71 4.14 16.04 6.47
N ASN A 72 4.86 15.63 7.50
CA ASN A 72 4.78 14.27 8.04
C ASN A 72 3.43 14.03 8.70
N LYS A 73 2.58 13.28 8.01
CA LYS A 73 1.22 12.94 8.42
C LYS A 73 0.88 11.51 8.03
N LEU A 74 0.02 10.87 8.81
CA LEU A 74 -0.60 9.60 8.46
C LEU A 74 -2.05 9.82 8.04
N ALA A 75 -2.54 8.94 7.17
CA ALA A 75 -3.95 8.90 6.85
C ALA A 75 -4.72 8.09 7.91
N VAL A 76 -5.88 8.57 8.30
CA VAL A 76 -6.84 7.90 9.17
C VAL A 76 -8.19 7.92 8.49
N ILE A 77 -8.90 6.80 8.48
CA ILE A 77 -10.23 6.69 7.88
C ILE A 77 -11.27 6.75 8.99
N ARG A 78 -12.24 7.67 8.86
CA ARG A 78 -13.45 7.65 9.68
C ARG A 78 -14.32 6.50 9.20
N GLU A 79 -14.37 5.41 9.99
CA GLU A 79 -15.01 4.16 9.59
C GLU A 79 -16.54 4.34 9.45
N GLU A 80 -17.15 5.19 10.27
CA GLU A 80 -18.57 5.55 10.23
C GLU A 80 -19.01 6.22 8.91
N ASP A 81 -18.11 6.97 8.27
CA ASP A 81 -18.37 7.64 7.00
C ASP A 81 -17.97 6.79 5.78
N CYS A 82 -17.27 5.68 6.01
CA CYS A 82 -16.67 4.89 4.95
C CYS A 82 -17.69 3.96 4.28
N ILE A 83 -17.94 4.17 2.99
CA ILE A 83 -18.88 3.37 2.18
C ILE A 83 -18.29 2.10 1.56
N GLY A 84 -17.04 1.76 1.81
CA GLY A 84 -16.42 0.53 1.29
C GLY A 84 -16.16 0.53 -0.23
N CYS A 85 -15.89 1.68 -0.87
CA CYS A 85 -15.75 1.80 -2.33
C CYS A 85 -14.42 1.28 -2.91
N LYS A 86 -13.42 0.97 -2.10
CA LYS A 86 -12.06 0.49 -2.44
C LYS A 86 -11.19 1.42 -3.26
N LYS A 87 -11.59 2.65 -3.55
CA LYS A 87 -10.78 3.56 -4.36
C LYS A 87 -9.45 3.92 -3.67
N CYS A 88 -9.46 4.15 -2.36
CA CYS A 88 -8.27 4.41 -1.55
C CYS A 88 -7.30 3.23 -1.52
N ILE A 89 -7.80 1.97 -1.47
CA ILE A 89 -6.98 0.75 -1.55
C ILE A 89 -6.23 0.72 -2.90
N GLY A 90 -6.94 1.02 -3.99
CA GLY A 90 -6.35 1.05 -5.33
C GLY A 90 -5.27 2.12 -5.51
N ALA A 91 -5.41 3.24 -4.80
CA ALA A 91 -4.50 4.37 -4.85
C ALA A 91 -3.26 4.21 -3.96
N CYS A 92 -3.31 3.34 -2.94
CA CYS A 92 -2.21 3.17 -2.01
C CYS A 92 -1.00 2.48 -2.67
N PRO A 93 0.19 3.11 -2.69
CA PRO A 93 1.37 2.55 -3.33
C PRO A 93 2.04 1.44 -2.51
N VAL A 94 1.76 1.37 -1.21
CA VAL A 94 2.39 0.45 -0.25
C VAL A 94 1.39 -0.53 0.39
N ASP A 95 0.15 -0.62 -0.13
CA ASP A 95 -0.93 -1.46 0.39
C ASP A 95 -1.24 -1.26 1.89
N ALA A 96 -1.07 -0.03 2.39
CA ALA A 96 -1.34 0.32 3.78
C ALA A 96 -2.84 0.41 4.13
N ILE A 97 -3.77 0.17 3.19
CA ILE A 97 -5.20 0.28 3.43
C ILE A 97 -5.85 -1.09 3.20
N VAL A 98 -6.55 -1.56 4.21
CA VAL A 98 -7.28 -2.84 4.21
C VAL A 98 -8.78 -2.61 4.22
N GLY A 99 -9.53 -3.57 3.69
CA GLY A 99 -10.98 -3.53 3.62
C GLY A 99 -11.51 -4.29 2.41
N ALA A 100 -12.83 -4.30 2.25
CA ALA A 100 -13.49 -4.98 1.16
C ALA A 100 -14.63 -4.13 0.57
N THR A 101 -15.25 -4.62 -0.52
CA THR A 101 -16.41 -3.96 -1.13
C THR A 101 -17.56 -3.91 -0.12
N ASN A 102 -18.15 -2.73 0.05
CA ASN A 102 -19.26 -2.45 0.99
C ASN A 102 -18.91 -2.73 2.47
N LEU A 103 -17.62 -2.86 2.81
CA LEU A 103 -17.14 -2.91 4.17
C LEU A 103 -16.21 -1.72 4.42
N MET A 104 -16.22 -1.20 5.64
CA MET A 104 -15.34 -0.10 6.03
C MET A 104 -13.87 -0.41 5.75
N HIS A 105 -13.11 0.62 5.47
CA HIS A 105 -11.66 0.51 5.28
C HIS A 105 -10.92 1.01 6.50
N SER A 106 -9.74 0.46 6.76
CA SER A 106 -8.86 0.90 7.82
C SER A 106 -7.44 1.07 7.33
N VAL A 107 -6.65 1.96 7.95
CA VAL A 107 -5.26 2.22 7.59
C VAL A 107 -4.33 1.46 8.54
N ILE A 108 -3.39 0.71 7.98
CA ILE A 108 -2.27 0.12 8.74
C ILE A 108 -1.22 1.23 8.90
N THR A 109 -1.21 1.85 10.08
CA THR A 109 -0.37 3.00 10.39
C THR A 109 1.11 2.72 10.20
N ASP A 110 1.58 1.52 10.56
CA ASP A 110 2.98 1.09 10.46
C ASP A 110 3.50 0.91 9.02
N ILE A 111 2.60 1.02 8.03
CA ILE A 111 2.94 0.93 6.61
C ILE A 111 2.67 2.26 5.88
N CYS A 112 1.80 3.11 6.43
CA CYS A 112 1.37 4.35 5.79
C CYS A 112 2.51 5.37 5.68
N THR A 113 2.98 5.66 4.47
CA THR A 113 4.08 6.62 4.21
C THR A 113 3.65 8.08 4.25
N GLY A 114 2.35 8.38 4.38
CA GLY A 114 1.82 9.73 4.35
C GLY A 114 1.78 10.38 2.97
N CYS A 115 1.74 9.61 1.90
CA CYS A 115 1.78 10.10 0.51
C CYS A 115 0.54 10.89 0.06
N LYS A 116 -0.58 10.79 0.78
CA LYS A 116 -1.89 11.44 0.55
C LYS A 116 -2.63 11.02 -0.74
N LEU A 117 -2.16 10.01 -1.45
CA LEU A 117 -2.80 9.56 -2.70
C LEU A 117 -4.19 8.94 -2.51
N CYS A 118 -4.53 8.53 -1.29
CA CYS A 118 -5.84 7.96 -0.94
C CYS A 118 -6.95 9.01 -0.77
N ILE A 119 -6.62 10.30 -0.59
CA ILE A 119 -7.58 11.37 -0.28
C ILE A 119 -8.42 11.70 -1.51
N GLU A 120 -7.77 12.10 -2.61
CA GLU A 120 -8.43 12.55 -3.83
C GLU A 120 -9.48 11.56 -4.38
N PRO A 121 -9.23 10.24 -4.45
CA PRO A 121 -10.20 9.30 -4.97
C PRO A 121 -11.34 8.96 -3.99
N CYS A 122 -11.32 9.46 -2.75
CA CYS A 122 -12.37 9.20 -1.77
C CYS A 122 -13.64 10.00 -2.10
N PRO A 123 -14.77 9.36 -2.43
CA PRO A 123 -15.97 10.09 -2.87
C PRO A 123 -16.78 10.69 -1.71
N VAL A 124 -16.49 10.30 -0.47
CA VAL A 124 -17.19 10.73 0.74
C VAL A 124 -16.29 11.49 1.71
N ASP A 125 -15.06 11.78 1.29
CA ASP A 125 -14.08 12.57 2.05
C ASP A 125 -13.89 12.11 3.50
N CYS A 126 -13.87 10.79 3.72
CA CYS A 126 -13.77 10.17 5.05
C CYS A 126 -12.32 9.93 5.51
N ILE A 127 -11.32 10.55 4.87
CA ILE A 127 -9.90 10.31 5.16
C ILE A 127 -9.26 11.56 5.72
N ASP A 128 -8.92 11.52 6.99
CA ASP A 128 -8.23 12.59 7.69
C ASP A 128 -6.72 12.38 7.70
N LEU A 129 -5.98 13.45 8.02
CA LEU A 129 -4.53 13.44 8.16
C LEU A 129 -4.15 13.84 9.58
N VAL A 130 -3.50 12.94 10.29
CA VAL A 130 -2.96 13.18 11.63
C VAL A 130 -1.46 13.41 11.59
N ASP A 131 -0.97 14.33 12.41
CA ASP A 131 0.45 14.60 12.53
C ASP A 131 1.17 13.42 13.21
N ILE A 132 2.38 13.12 12.79
CA ILE A 132 3.22 12.07 13.35
C ILE A 132 4.64 12.62 13.60
N PRO A 133 5.32 12.23 14.69
CA PRO A 133 6.71 12.58 14.93
C PRO A 133 7.64 12.12 13.78
N ASP A 134 8.68 12.92 13.52
CA ASP A 134 9.62 12.64 12.44
C ASP A 134 10.36 11.30 12.59
N GLU A 135 10.65 10.91 13.83
CA GLU A 135 11.32 9.64 14.13
C GLU A 135 10.46 8.43 13.75
N ASP A 136 9.16 8.49 14.00
CA ASP A 136 8.24 7.38 13.77
C ASP A 136 7.93 7.26 12.27
N ILE A 137 7.68 8.36 11.58
CA ILE A 137 7.47 8.32 10.12
C ILE A 137 8.72 7.84 9.39
N LYS A 138 9.93 8.13 9.90
CA LYS A 138 11.17 7.64 9.33
C LYS A 138 11.25 6.12 9.40
N LYS A 139 10.96 5.52 10.56
CA LYS A 139 10.94 4.04 10.74
C LYS A 139 9.98 3.37 9.77
N ILE A 140 8.80 3.98 9.53
CA ILE A 140 7.81 3.49 8.57
C ILE A 140 8.35 3.57 7.14
N ARG A 141 8.94 4.72 6.77
CA ARG A 141 9.44 4.97 5.41
C ARG A 141 10.66 4.12 5.06
N ASP A 142 11.49 3.75 6.03
CA ASP A 142 12.63 2.85 5.83
C ASP A 142 12.21 1.48 5.27
N LYS A 143 10.98 1.03 5.58
CA LYS A 143 10.39 -0.22 5.08
C LYS A 143 9.55 -0.03 3.81
N SER A 144 9.30 1.20 3.38
CA SER A 144 8.32 1.50 2.33
C SER A 144 8.68 0.93 0.97
N GLN A 145 9.98 0.83 0.65
CA GLN A 145 10.44 0.23 -0.61
C GLN A 145 10.01 -1.23 -0.70
N PHE A 146 10.16 -1.99 0.37
CA PHE A 146 9.72 -3.39 0.42
C PHE A 146 8.21 -3.53 0.12
N TYR A 147 7.37 -2.75 0.80
CA TYR A 147 5.92 -2.78 0.58
C TYR A 147 5.52 -2.29 -0.81
N PHE A 148 6.24 -1.31 -1.34
CA PHE A 148 6.02 -0.81 -2.70
C PHE A 148 6.32 -1.88 -3.75
N ASP A 149 7.42 -2.60 -3.63
CA ASP A 149 7.80 -3.67 -4.56
C ASP A 149 6.85 -4.86 -4.44
N LEU A 150 6.43 -5.21 -3.21
CA LEU A 150 5.42 -6.23 -2.97
C LEU A 150 4.09 -5.87 -3.63
N ASN A 151 3.60 -4.64 -3.47
CA ASN A 151 2.37 -4.15 -4.10
C ASN A 151 2.46 -4.24 -5.63
N LYS A 152 3.59 -3.84 -6.22
CA LYS A 152 3.83 -3.97 -7.66
C LYS A 152 3.80 -5.41 -8.14
N SER A 153 4.35 -6.34 -7.39
CA SER A 153 4.36 -7.77 -7.76
C SER A 153 2.95 -8.38 -7.75
N ILE A 154 2.09 -7.94 -6.84
CA ILE A 154 0.73 -8.44 -6.68
C ILE A 154 -0.24 -7.84 -7.71
N LYS A 155 -0.15 -6.53 -8.01
CA LYS A 155 -1.07 -5.82 -8.92
C LYS A 155 -1.10 -6.36 -10.36
N PRO A 156 0.02 -6.71 -11.01
CA PRO A 156 0.01 -7.34 -12.34
C PRO A 156 -0.73 -8.67 -12.35
N ASN A 157 -0.61 -9.46 -11.30
CA ASN A 157 -1.30 -10.74 -11.18
C ASN A 157 -2.82 -10.58 -11.02
N LYS A 158 -3.28 -9.54 -10.30
CA LYS A 158 -4.72 -9.18 -10.23
C LYS A 158 -5.30 -8.77 -11.60
N LYS A 159 -4.53 -8.06 -12.43
CA LYS A 159 -4.95 -7.73 -13.81
C LYS A 159 -5.01 -8.97 -14.73
N ARG A 160 -4.02 -9.88 -14.61
CA ARG A 160 -4.02 -11.14 -15.37
C ARG A 160 -5.16 -12.08 -14.96
N ALA A 161 -5.48 -12.15 -13.67
CA ALA A 161 -6.61 -12.91 -13.16
C ALA A 161 -7.95 -12.36 -13.70
N LYS A 162 -8.14 -11.01 -13.74
CA LYS A 162 -9.33 -10.40 -14.36
C LYS A 162 -9.43 -10.66 -15.87
N LEU A 163 -8.33 -10.66 -16.61
CA LEU A 163 -8.33 -10.98 -18.04
C LEU A 163 -8.63 -12.48 -18.32
N LYS A 164 -8.16 -13.39 -17.48
CA LYS A 164 -8.49 -14.82 -17.61
C LYS A 164 -9.93 -15.12 -17.21
N ASN A 165 -10.53 -14.39 -16.29
CA ASN A 165 -11.93 -14.57 -15.89
C ASN A 165 -12.95 -14.08 -16.94
N ASN A 166 -12.54 -13.33 -17.96
CA ASN A 166 -13.44 -12.87 -19.02
C ASN A 166 -13.53 -13.80 -20.24
N THR A 167 -12.73 -14.87 -20.30
CA THR A 167 -12.72 -15.75 -21.50
C THR A 167 -12.66 -17.24 -21.13
N ASN A 168 -13.69 -17.88 -20.62
CA ASN A 168 -13.90 -19.34 -20.51
C ASN A 168 -13.82 -20.01 -19.13
N ILE A 169 -13.28 -19.40 -18.05
CA ILE A 169 -13.17 -20.07 -16.75
C ILE A 169 -14.56 -20.29 -16.10
N ASN A 170 -15.53 -19.42 -16.36
CA ASN A 170 -16.89 -19.56 -15.80
C ASN A 170 -17.69 -20.76 -16.39
N LYS A 171 -17.32 -21.26 -17.56
CA LYS A 171 -18.00 -22.43 -18.14
C LYS A 171 -17.44 -23.75 -17.59
N ASP A 172 -16.12 -23.85 -17.45
CA ASP A 172 -15.46 -25.09 -17.03
C ASP A 172 -15.62 -25.34 -15.53
N ILE A 173 -15.49 -24.29 -14.69
CA ILE A 173 -15.69 -24.41 -13.23
C ILE A 173 -17.15 -24.70 -12.90
N SER A 174 -18.12 -24.07 -13.55
CA SER A 174 -19.55 -24.38 -13.36
C SER A 174 -19.90 -25.81 -13.74
N SER A 175 -19.32 -26.35 -14.83
CA SER A 175 -19.54 -27.71 -15.26
C SER A 175 -18.86 -28.73 -14.36
N GLU A 176 -17.64 -28.48 -13.88
CA GLU A 176 -16.94 -29.34 -12.93
C GLU A 176 -17.59 -29.36 -11.54
N ILE A 177 -18.06 -28.23 -11.04
CA ILE A 177 -18.77 -28.12 -9.75
C ILE A 177 -20.12 -28.86 -9.87
N ASN A 178 -20.88 -28.65 -10.95
CA ASN A 178 -22.14 -29.37 -11.16
C ASN A 178 -21.92 -30.89 -11.31
N LEU A 179 -20.83 -31.33 -11.96
CA LEU A 179 -20.51 -32.77 -12.08
C LEU A 179 -20.11 -33.38 -10.75
N LYS A 180 -19.39 -32.66 -9.90
CA LYS A 180 -19.01 -33.13 -8.54
C LYS A 180 -20.19 -33.17 -7.58
N ILE A 181 -21.13 -32.22 -7.70
CA ILE A 181 -22.35 -32.17 -6.90
C ILE A 181 -23.29 -33.34 -7.25
N THR A 182 -23.49 -33.62 -8.55
CA THR A 182 -24.33 -34.69 -9.03
C THR A 182 -23.79 -36.12 -8.73
N ASN A 183 -22.45 -36.25 -8.75
CA ASN A 183 -21.81 -37.56 -8.52
C ASN A 183 -21.61 -37.96 -7.03
N ARG A 184 -21.75 -37.01 -6.08
CA ARG A 184 -21.52 -37.28 -4.66
C ARG A 184 -22.74 -37.16 -3.75
N GLY A 185 -23.91 -36.75 -4.29
CA GLY A 185 -25.12 -36.59 -3.48
C GLY A 185 -25.01 -35.56 -2.36
N ILE A 186 -24.06 -34.66 -2.42
CA ILE A 186 -23.80 -33.61 -1.42
C ILE A 186 -24.73 -32.45 -1.68
N ASP A 187 -25.43 -31.97 -0.65
CA ASP A 187 -26.26 -30.76 -0.74
C ASP A 187 -25.41 -29.55 -1.06
N LYS A 188 -25.97 -28.65 -1.88
CA LYS A 188 -25.29 -27.43 -2.34
C LYS A 188 -24.76 -26.54 -1.19
N ASN A 189 -25.46 -26.52 -0.07
CA ASN A 189 -25.10 -25.71 1.09
C ASN A 189 -23.87 -26.28 1.82
N THR A 190 -23.78 -27.59 1.98
CA THR A 190 -22.63 -28.28 2.58
C THR A 190 -21.35 -28.11 1.72
N ALA A 191 -21.48 -28.12 0.39
CA ALA A 191 -20.34 -27.92 -0.51
C ALA A 191 -19.81 -26.46 -0.50
N ILE A 192 -20.69 -25.48 -0.24
CA ILE A 192 -20.31 -24.05 -0.09
C ILE A 192 -19.65 -23.83 1.27
N GLU A 193 -20.12 -24.44 2.33
CA GLU A 193 -19.51 -24.37 3.67
C GLU A 193 -18.13 -25.01 3.69
N ASP A 194 -17.94 -26.20 3.10
CA ASP A 194 -16.64 -26.86 2.97
C ASP A 194 -15.63 -26.03 2.12
N MET A 195 -16.09 -25.36 1.07
CA MET A 195 -15.25 -24.45 0.27
C MET A 195 -14.90 -23.16 1.04
N GLN A 196 -15.83 -22.61 1.82
CA GLN A 196 -15.59 -21.46 2.67
C GLN A 196 -14.60 -21.80 3.78
N ASP A 197 -14.71 -22.96 4.41
CA ASP A 197 -13.77 -23.44 5.43
C ASP A 197 -12.37 -23.74 4.84
N HIS A 198 -12.27 -24.24 3.62
CA HIS A 198 -10.98 -24.50 2.99
C HIS A 198 -10.26 -23.22 2.54
N ILE A 199 -10.99 -22.19 2.09
CA ILE A 199 -10.44 -20.88 1.72
C ILE A 199 -10.10 -20.05 2.97
N LEU A 200 -10.91 -20.17 4.04
CA LEU A 200 -10.70 -19.53 5.34
C LEU A 200 -9.59 -20.17 6.18
N SER A 201 -9.30 -21.49 5.96
CA SER A 201 -8.47 -22.23 6.91
C SER A 201 -6.97 -22.00 6.78
N SER A 202 -6.44 -21.61 5.61
CA SER A 202 -4.98 -21.48 5.43
C SER A 202 -4.44 -20.08 5.70
N ASP A 203 -5.14 -19.02 5.27
CA ASP A 203 -4.63 -17.67 5.33
C ASP A 203 -5.29 -16.79 6.40
N LEU A 204 -6.59 -16.99 6.69
CA LEU A 204 -7.28 -16.24 7.73
C LEU A 204 -6.99 -16.75 9.15
N LYS A 205 -6.73 -18.05 9.32
CA LYS A 205 -6.29 -18.57 10.64
C LYS A 205 -4.93 -17.97 11.04
N LYS A 206 -4.02 -17.77 10.10
CA LYS A 206 -2.74 -17.07 10.36
C LYS A 206 -2.96 -15.60 10.72
N LEU A 207 -3.87 -14.92 10.00
CA LEU A 207 -4.19 -13.51 10.28
C LEU A 207 -4.97 -13.33 11.59
N HIS A 208 -5.86 -14.26 11.92
CA HIS A 208 -6.65 -14.23 13.15
C HIS A 208 -5.79 -14.51 14.39
N ASN A 209 -4.86 -15.48 14.30
CA ASN A 209 -3.92 -15.78 15.38
C ASN A 209 -2.93 -14.61 15.60
N PHE A 210 -2.46 -13.98 14.53
CA PHE A 210 -1.58 -12.82 14.63
C PHE A 210 -2.28 -11.61 15.30
N LYS A 211 -3.57 -11.38 15.02
CA LYS A 211 -4.36 -10.31 15.67
C LYS A 211 -4.69 -10.65 17.15
N ALA A 212 -4.97 -11.90 17.47
CA ALA A 212 -5.27 -12.31 18.84
C ALA A 212 -4.04 -12.16 19.76
N GLU A 213 -2.87 -12.55 19.30
CA GLU A 213 -1.61 -12.38 20.06
C GLU A 213 -1.24 -10.92 20.31
N GLN A 214 -1.51 -10.03 19.35
CA GLN A 214 -1.28 -8.58 19.52
C GLN A 214 -2.29 -7.95 20.50
N ILE A 215 -3.54 -8.37 20.48
CA ILE A 215 -4.59 -7.87 21.39
C ILE A 215 -4.32 -8.35 22.81
N ASP A 216 -3.91 -9.60 23.00
CA ASP A 216 -3.55 -10.15 24.31
C ASP A 216 -2.30 -9.51 24.90
N GLY A 217 -1.32 -9.14 24.07
CA GLY A 217 -0.16 -8.34 24.47
C GLY A 217 -0.56 -6.95 24.97
N PHE A 218 -1.43 -6.27 24.26
CA PHE A 218 -1.90 -4.92 24.59
C PHE A 218 -2.78 -4.87 25.86
N LEU A 219 -3.55 -5.92 26.12
CA LEU A 219 -4.39 -6.04 27.32
C LEU A 219 -3.58 -6.38 28.58
N LYS A 220 -2.46 -7.09 28.45
CA LYS A 220 -1.54 -7.38 29.56
C LYS A 220 -0.80 -6.14 30.02
N GLU A 221 -0.32 -5.29 29.11
CA GLU A 221 0.36 -4.02 29.46
C GLU A 221 -0.55 -3.03 30.19
N LYS A 222 -1.88 -3.05 29.96
CA LYS A 222 -2.84 -2.15 30.64
C LYS A 222 -3.26 -2.62 32.03
N ASN A 223 -3.03 -3.87 32.39
CA ASN A 223 -3.40 -4.42 33.70
C ASN A 223 -2.25 -4.40 34.72
N GLU A 224 -1.05 -3.95 34.32
CA GLU A 224 0.12 -3.82 35.19
C GLU A 224 0.42 -2.34 35.58
N THR A 225 -0.45 -1.39 35.24
CA THR A 225 -0.42 0.01 35.67
C THR A 225 -1.69 0.36 36.47
#